data_5906c6b30cea37c6f4ded4e4dc0ac40b
#
_entry.id   5906c6b30cea37c6f4ded4e4dc0ac40b
#
_cell.length_a   1.000
_cell.length_b   1.000
_cell.length_c   1.000
_cell.angle_alpha   90.00
_cell.angle_beta   90.00
_cell.angle_gamma   90.00
#
_symmetry.space_group_name_H-M   'P 1'
#
loop_
_entity.id
_entity.type
_entity.pdbx_description
1 polymer ?
#
loop_
_entity_poly.entity_id
_entity_poly.type
_entity_poly.pdbx_seq_one_letter_code
_entity_poly.pdbx_strand_id
1 'polypeptide(L)'
;MPAPRVIVTRPAREAARWVEALRAAGLDAQALPLIAIEPVAGGKELQAARQCLDDYAALMFVSAAAAEHFFNDAGGLAAGLRPRCWATGPGTVRALQQAGVPASAIDAPAADAEQFDSEALWARVHAQVHAGVRVLIVRGGDASGQPAGRAWLAREIAAAGGTCDTVVAYRRLPAPLDAAARTLAGEGARGEAVWLFSSAEAIVHLRAALPVTAWTSARAIATHPRIAQAARDAGFGTVRVSSPALAALIASIESFA
;
A
#
# COMPACT_ATOMS: atom_id res chain seq x y z
N MET A 1 -1.34 -21.33 -24.60
CA MET A 1 -2.65 -21.14 -23.97
C MET A 1 -2.88 -19.64 -23.74
N PRO A 2 -4.13 -19.12 -23.73
CA PRO A 2 -4.36 -17.73 -23.40
C PRO A 2 -3.85 -17.45 -21.97
N ALA A 3 -3.33 -16.24 -21.75
CA ALA A 3 -2.89 -15.84 -20.42
C ALA A 3 -4.06 -15.91 -19.41
N PRO A 4 -3.82 -16.33 -18.17
CA PRO A 4 -4.89 -16.47 -17.19
C PRO A 4 -5.46 -15.09 -16.83
N ARG A 5 -6.75 -15.04 -16.48
CA ARG A 5 -7.37 -13.86 -15.90
C ARG A 5 -6.67 -13.45 -14.60
N VAL A 6 -6.57 -12.15 -14.34
CA VAL A 6 -5.91 -11.60 -13.15
C VAL A 6 -6.92 -10.88 -12.27
N ILE A 7 -6.94 -11.21 -10.99
CA ILE A 7 -7.77 -10.54 -9.97
C ILE A 7 -6.89 -9.58 -9.17
N VAL A 8 -7.10 -8.27 -9.35
CA VAL A 8 -6.34 -7.21 -8.65
C VAL A 8 -7.06 -6.83 -7.36
N THR A 9 -6.40 -7.02 -6.21
CA THR A 9 -7.01 -6.91 -4.87
C THR A 9 -6.72 -5.60 -4.13
N ARG A 10 -6.06 -4.64 -4.78
CA ARG A 10 -5.75 -3.32 -4.21
C ARG A 10 -7.01 -2.52 -3.87
N PRO A 11 -6.93 -1.48 -3.02
CA PRO A 11 -8.03 -0.52 -2.87
C PRO A 11 -8.52 0.00 -4.23
N ALA A 12 -9.81 0.30 -4.34
CA ALA A 12 -10.52 0.50 -5.61
C ALA A 12 -9.79 1.42 -6.61
N ARG A 13 -9.31 2.59 -6.14
CA ARG A 13 -8.61 3.56 -7.00
C ARG A 13 -7.28 3.03 -7.55
N GLU A 14 -6.52 2.32 -6.72
CA GLU A 14 -5.28 1.68 -7.15
C GLU A 14 -5.55 0.47 -8.04
N ALA A 15 -6.57 -0.33 -7.71
CA ALA A 15 -6.95 -1.49 -8.51
C ALA A 15 -7.34 -1.08 -9.93
N ALA A 16 -8.08 0.01 -10.12
CA ALA A 16 -8.45 0.53 -11.44
C ALA A 16 -7.22 0.83 -12.30
N ARG A 17 -6.22 1.53 -11.74
CA ARG A 17 -4.96 1.85 -12.44
C ARG A 17 -4.18 0.59 -12.82
N TRP A 18 -4.14 -0.40 -11.94
CA TRP A 18 -3.45 -1.65 -12.20
C TRP A 18 -4.15 -2.48 -13.27
N VAL A 19 -5.49 -2.54 -13.21
CA VAL A 19 -6.31 -3.21 -14.24
C VAL A 19 -6.10 -2.58 -15.60
N GLU A 20 -6.10 -1.24 -15.69
CA GLU A 20 -5.83 -0.52 -16.92
C GLU A 20 -4.44 -0.85 -17.49
N ALA A 21 -3.40 -0.81 -16.65
CA ALA A 21 -2.04 -1.12 -17.07
C ALA A 21 -1.86 -2.58 -17.53
N LEU A 22 -2.46 -3.54 -16.83
CA LEU A 22 -2.42 -4.96 -17.20
C LEU A 22 -3.21 -5.22 -18.50
N ARG A 23 -4.36 -4.58 -18.69
CA ARG A 23 -5.14 -4.68 -19.93
C ARG A 23 -4.41 -4.05 -21.12
N ALA A 24 -3.74 -2.92 -20.93
CA ALA A 24 -2.88 -2.32 -21.95
C ALA A 24 -1.72 -3.24 -22.38
N ALA A 25 -1.28 -4.14 -21.49
CA ALA A 25 -0.30 -5.20 -21.77
C ALA A 25 -0.92 -6.49 -22.34
N GLY A 26 -2.22 -6.50 -22.66
CA GLY A 26 -2.91 -7.64 -23.29
C GLY A 26 -3.43 -8.71 -22.33
N LEU A 27 -3.43 -8.45 -21.01
CA LEU A 27 -3.92 -9.38 -19.99
C LEU A 27 -5.39 -9.13 -19.65
N ASP A 28 -6.19 -10.21 -19.44
CA ASP A 28 -7.54 -10.10 -18.90
C ASP A 28 -7.43 -9.84 -17.38
N ALA A 29 -7.62 -8.59 -16.96
CA ALA A 29 -7.52 -8.19 -15.57
C ALA A 29 -8.84 -7.60 -15.06
N GLN A 30 -9.22 -7.96 -13.83
CA GLN A 30 -10.41 -7.46 -13.15
C GLN A 30 -10.06 -6.98 -11.74
N ALA A 31 -10.73 -5.91 -11.30
CA ALA A 31 -10.60 -5.40 -9.94
C ALA A 31 -11.52 -6.17 -8.99
N LEU A 32 -10.99 -6.63 -7.88
CA LEU A 32 -11.73 -7.13 -6.71
C LEU A 32 -11.12 -6.48 -5.46
N PRO A 33 -11.43 -5.20 -5.18
CA PRO A 33 -10.93 -4.54 -4.00
C PRO A 33 -11.33 -5.30 -2.73
N LEU A 34 -10.36 -5.61 -1.88
CA LEU A 34 -10.58 -6.30 -0.60
C LEU A 34 -10.38 -5.37 0.60
N ILE A 35 -9.92 -4.14 0.32
CA ILE A 35 -9.71 -3.09 1.33
C ILE A 35 -10.44 -1.84 0.84
N ALA A 36 -11.36 -1.35 1.64
CA ALA A 36 -11.95 -0.02 1.51
C ALA A 36 -11.07 1.00 2.25
N ILE A 37 -10.90 2.17 1.65
CA ILE A 37 -10.21 3.31 2.23
C ILE A 37 -11.25 4.36 2.56
N GLU A 38 -11.36 4.72 3.85
CA GLU A 38 -12.27 5.76 4.30
C GLU A 38 -11.49 6.91 4.96
N PRO A 39 -11.83 8.18 4.66
CA PRO A 39 -11.22 9.31 5.35
C PRO A 39 -11.55 9.26 6.84
N VAL A 40 -10.64 9.77 7.67
CA VAL A 40 -10.91 10.01 9.09
C VAL A 40 -11.68 11.31 9.21
N ALA A 41 -13.00 11.22 9.33
CA ALA A 41 -13.84 12.39 9.50
C ALA A 41 -13.52 13.13 10.80
N GLY A 42 -13.26 14.45 10.74
CA GLY A 42 -13.08 15.30 11.91
C GLY A 42 -11.85 14.98 12.79
N GLY A 43 -10.83 14.32 12.25
CA GLY A 43 -9.63 13.91 13.00
C GLY A 43 -8.87 15.08 13.61
N LYS A 44 -9.14 15.39 14.89
CA LYS A 44 -8.46 16.47 15.63
C LYS A 44 -6.94 16.31 15.62
N GLU A 45 -6.47 15.07 15.73
CA GLU A 45 -5.04 14.73 15.70
C GLU A 45 -4.41 15.03 14.33
N LEU A 46 -5.12 14.69 13.24
CA LEU A 46 -4.68 15.00 11.88
C LEU A 46 -4.65 16.52 11.63
N GLN A 47 -5.66 17.24 12.12
CA GLN A 47 -5.69 18.70 12.02
C GLN A 47 -4.58 19.35 12.84
N ALA A 48 -4.37 18.91 14.08
CA ALA A 48 -3.29 19.40 14.95
C ALA A 48 -1.91 19.14 14.31
N ALA A 49 -1.68 17.95 13.77
CA ALA A 49 -0.44 17.63 13.06
C ALA A 49 -0.19 18.57 11.87
N ARG A 50 -1.24 18.89 11.10
CA ARG A 50 -1.15 19.84 9.96
C ARG A 50 -0.82 21.29 10.40
N GLN A 51 -1.17 21.68 11.62
CA GLN A 51 -0.88 23.02 12.15
C GLN A 51 0.56 23.17 12.65
N CYS A 52 1.24 22.07 12.96
CA CYS A 52 2.59 22.05 13.54
C CYS A 52 3.62 21.42 12.61
N LEU A 53 3.48 21.54 11.27
CA LEU A 53 4.36 20.87 10.31
C LEU A 53 5.81 21.36 10.43
N ASP A 54 6.03 22.62 10.75
CA ASP A 54 7.36 23.20 10.90
C ASP A 54 8.15 22.62 12.09
N ASP A 55 7.49 21.90 13.01
CA ASP A 55 8.14 21.21 14.12
C ASP A 55 8.81 19.89 13.69
N TYR A 56 8.55 19.43 12.47
CA TYR A 56 9.07 18.17 11.95
C TYR A 56 10.17 18.43 10.91
N ALA A 57 11.25 17.65 10.98
CA ALA A 57 12.28 17.61 9.96
C ALA A 57 11.80 16.84 8.71
N ALA A 58 10.95 15.84 8.91
CA ALA A 58 10.40 15.05 7.82
C ALA A 58 8.98 14.55 8.09
N LEU A 59 8.19 14.39 7.02
CA LEU A 59 6.88 13.77 7.00
C LEU A 59 6.98 12.46 6.21
N MET A 60 6.80 11.33 6.86
CA MET A 60 6.88 10.02 6.25
C MET A 60 5.48 9.51 5.88
N PHE A 61 5.27 9.19 4.61
CA PHE A 61 4.01 8.68 4.08
C PHE A 61 4.13 7.20 3.73
N VAL A 62 3.40 6.35 4.44
CA VAL A 62 3.47 4.88 4.26
C VAL A 62 2.78 4.38 2.99
N SER A 63 1.99 5.22 2.31
CA SER A 63 1.24 4.85 1.09
C SER A 63 0.77 6.10 0.33
N ALA A 64 0.35 5.91 -0.93
CA ALA A 64 -0.30 6.96 -1.71
C ALA A 64 -1.57 7.49 -1.01
N ALA A 65 -2.40 6.60 -0.44
CA ALA A 65 -3.59 7.01 0.31
C ALA A 65 -3.24 7.88 1.53
N ALA A 66 -2.11 7.62 2.22
CA ALA A 66 -1.67 8.47 3.32
C ALA A 66 -1.37 9.89 2.84
N ALA A 67 -0.66 10.06 1.72
CA ALA A 67 -0.38 11.36 1.12
C ALA A 67 -1.67 12.04 0.64
N GLU A 68 -2.50 11.33 -0.11
CA GLU A 68 -3.77 11.85 -0.64
C GLU A 68 -4.67 12.37 0.48
N HIS A 69 -4.95 11.56 1.51
CA HIS A 69 -5.82 11.96 2.61
C HIS A 69 -5.18 13.00 3.53
N PHE A 70 -3.86 13.05 3.62
CA PHE A 70 -3.19 14.10 4.38
C PHE A 70 -3.32 15.47 3.72
N PHE A 71 -3.27 15.56 2.40
CA PHE A 71 -3.26 16.83 1.67
C PHE A 71 -4.64 17.24 1.13
N ASN A 72 -5.60 16.32 0.91
CA ASN A 72 -6.88 16.61 0.26
C ASN A 72 -7.72 17.72 0.92
N ASP A 73 -7.68 17.82 2.25
CA ASP A 73 -8.45 18.83 2.99
C ASP A 73 -7.56 20.01 3.47
N ALA A 74 -6.36 20.11 2.96
CA ALA A 74 -5.31 20.94 3.55
C ALA A 74 -5.11 22.29 2.85
N GLY A 75 -5.95 22.65 1.88
CA GLY A 75 -6.05 24.00 1.35
C GLY A 75 -4.74 24.61 0.84
N GLY A 76 -3.84 23.82 0.22
CA GLY A 76 -2.57 24.33 -0.31
C GLY A 76 -1.36 24.19 0.62
N LEU A 77 -1.45 23.39 1.67
CA LEU A 77 -0.36 23.10 2.61
C LEU A 77 0.97 22.69 1.93
N ALA A 78 0.91 22.01 0.78
CA ALA A 78 2.10 21.56 0.07
C ALA A 78 2.94 22.69 -0.52
N ALA A 79 2.36 23.86 -0.80
CA ALA A 79 3.04 24.97 -1.45
C ALA A 79 4.06 25.71 -0.55
N GLY A 80 3.96 25.55 0.78
CA GLY A 80 4.88 26.17 1.75
C GLY A 80 5.60 25.16 2.64
N LEU A 81 5.56 23.87 2.27
CA LEU A 81 6.07 22.78 3.11
C LEU A 81 7.59 22.87 3.29
N ARG A 82 8.05 23.01 4.53
CA ARG A 82 9.47 23.02 4.89
C ARG A 82 10.05 21.63 5.14
N PRO A 83 9.33 20.72 5.85
CA PRO A 83 9.82 19.37 6.07
C PRO A 83 10.06 18.61 4.78
N ARG A 84 11.03 17.72 4.78
CA ARG A 84 11.18 16.74 3.70
C ARG A 84 10.01 15.75 3.71
N CYS A 85 9.64 15.24 2.54
CA CYS A 85 8.62 14.20 2.41
C CYS A 85 9.28 12.86 2.11
N TRP A 86 9.08 11.88 2.96
CA TRP A 86 9.59 10.54 2.78
C TRP A 86 8.50 9.63 2.24
N ALA A 87 8.78 8.94 1.13
CA ALA A 87 7.85 8.07 0.43
C ALA A 87 8.37 6.64 0.37
N THR A 88 7.52 5.66 0.68
CA THR A 88 7.92 4.23 0.63
C THR A 88 8.06 3.69 -0.79
N GLY A 89 7.54 4.38 -1.80
CA GLY A 89 7.62 3.88 -3.17
C GLY A 89 6.98 4.81 -4.20
N PRO A 90 7.04 4.43 -5.50
CA PRO A 90 6.68 5.33 -6.62
C PRO A 90 5.22 5.77 -6.61
N GLY A 91 4.30 4.97 -6.08
CA GLY A 91 2.90 5.37 -5.93
C GLY A 91 2.72 6.54 -4.96
N THR A 92 3.45 6.51 -3.83
CA THR A 92 3.46 7.57 -2.82
C THR A 92 4.15 8.84 -3.36
N VAL A 93 5.25 8.69 -4.09
CA VAL A 93 5.93 9.81 -4.76
C VAL A 93 4.97 10.54 -5.68
N ARG A 94 4.25 9.82 -6.55
CA ARG A 94 3.25 10.42 -7.45
C ARG A 94 2.14 11.15 -6.69
N ALA A 95 1.64 10.57 -5.60
CA ALA A 95 0.60 11.21 -4.79
C ALA A 95 1.08 12.51 -4.15
N LEU A 96 2.32 12.56 -3.66
CA LEU A 96 2.95 13.76 -3.12
C LEU A 96 3.12 14.84 -4.20
N GLN A 97 3.61 14.48 -5.38
CA GLN A 97 3.75 15.40 -6.51
C GLN A 97 2.39 15.95 -6.97
N GLN A 98 1.36 15.12 -7.02
CA GLN A 98 -0.02 15.55 -7.33
C GLN A 98 -0.58 16.50 -6.27
N ALA A 99 -0.15 16.36 -5.02
CA ALA A 99 -0.48 17.30 -3.95
C ALA A 99 0.31 18.61 -4.01
N GLY A 100 1.29 18.73 -4.93
CA GLY A 100 2.09 19.95 -5.12
C GLY A 100 3.45 19.93 -4.40
N VAL A 101 3.87 18.81 -3.82
CA VAL A 101 5.20 18.67 -3.21
C VAL A 101 6.26 18.61 -4.31
N PRO A 102 7.26 19.48 -4.32
CA PRO A 102 8.30 19.48 -5.35
C PRO A 102 9.16 18.19 -5.24
N ALA A 103 9.57 17.64 -6.39
CA ALA A 103 10.36 16.41 -6.44
C ALA A 103 11.67 16.50 -5.61
N SER A 104 12.29 17.67 -5.54
CA SER A 104 13.50 17.94 -4.74
C SER A 104 13.29 17.81 -3.23
N ALA A 105 12.05 17.91 -2.75
CA ALA A 105 11.69 17.75 -1.33
C ALA A 105 11.27 16.31 -0.99
N ILE A 106 11.26 15.38 -1.96
CA ILE A 106 10.82 14.00 -1.76
C ILE A 106 12.03 13.07 -1.71
N ASP A 107 12.13 12.27 -0.64
CA ASP A 107 13.06 11.15 -0.52
C ASP A 107 12.30 9.83 -0.67
N ALA A 108 12.83 8.95 -1.50
CA ALA A 108 12.23 7.64 -1.76
C ALA A 108 13.32 6.62 -2.12
N PRO A 109 13.07 5.30 -2.02
CA PRO A 109 13.92 4.30 -2.62
C PRO A 109 14.14 4.58 -4.11
N ALA A 110 15.28 4.13 -4.65
CA ALA A 110 15.56 4.26 -6.08
C ALA A 110 14.44 3.61 -6.93
N ALA A 111 14.21 4.13 -8.12
CA ALA A 111 13.10 3.68 -8.98
C ALA A 111 13.25 2.21 -9.41
N ASP A 112 14.46 1.69 -9.44
CA ASP A 112 14.86 0.32 -9.75
C ASP A 112 15.07 -0.56 -8.50
N ALA A 113 14.70 -0.08 -7.30
CA ALA A 113 14.83 -0.85 -6.09
C ALA A 113 14.01 -2.15 -6.16
N GLU A 114 14.58 -3.24 -5.67
CA GLU A 114 13.90 -4.55 -5.62
C GLU A 114 12.67 -4.54 -4.70
N GLN A 115 12.72 -3.70 -3.65
CA GLN A 115 11.65 -3.58 -2.64
C GLN A 115 11.28 -2.10 -2.43
N PHE A 116 9.99 -1.88 -2.22
CA PHE A 116 9.43 -0.58 -1.88
C PHE A 116 8.75 -0.66 -0.51
N ASP A 117 9.55 -0.57 0.54
CA ASP A 117 9.12 -0.67 1.93
C ASP A 117 9.88 0.31 2.85
N SER A 118 9.61 0.21 4.15
CA SER A 118 10.25 1.10 5.12
C SER A 118 11.75 0.86 5.26
N GLU A 119 12.21 -0.36 5.01
CA GLU A 119 13.62 -0.77 5.08
C GLU A 119 14.41 -0.14 3.92
N ALA A 120 13.89 -0.21 2.70
CA ALA A 120 14.50 0.41 1.53
C ALA A 120 14.50 1.95 1.66
N LEU A 121 13.43 2.53 2.22
CA LEU A 121 13.39 3.97 2.53
C LEU A 121 14.42 4.34 3.59
N TRP A 122 14.53 3.59 4.68
CA TRP A 122 15.47 3.87 5.76
C TRP A 122 16.92 3.88 5.29
N ALA A 123 17.31 2.94 4.44
CA ALA A 123 18.64 2.93 3.82
C ALA A 123 18.98 4.26 3.12
N ARG A 124 17.96 4.99 2.67
CA ARG A 124 18.10 6.26 1.96
C ARG A 124 18.14 7.47 2.90
N VAL A 125 17.36 7.43 4.01
CA VAL A 125 17.11 8.62 4.85
C VAL A 125 17.74 8.55 6.24
N HIS A 126 18.32 7.43 6.66
CA HIS A 126 18.86 7.24 8.01
C HIS A 126 19.88 8.32 8.41
N ALA A 127 20.70 8.79 7.46
CA ALA A 127 21.69 9.84 7.72
C ALA A 127 21.05 11.22 8.04
N GLN A 128 19.76 11.41 7.78
CA GLN A 128 19.00 12.61 8.13
C GLN A 128 18.49 12.56 9.58
N VAL A 129 18.60 11.41 10.28
CA VAL A 129 18.07 11.24 11.63
C VAL A 129 19.21 11.25 12.65
N HIS A 130 19.09 12.13 13.63
CA HIS A 130 20.01 12.28 14.75
C HIS A 130 19.26 12.84 15.97
N ALA A 131 19.92 13.05 17.09
CA ALA A 131 19.32 13.65 18.29
C ALA A 131 18.66 14.99 17.97
N GLY A 132 17.42 15.16 18.43
CA GLY A 132 16.60 16.36 18.21
C GLY A 132 15.76 16.37 16.93
N VAL A 133 15.96 15.41 16.02
CA VAL A 133 15.09 15.26 14.83
C VAL A 133 13.74 14.69 15.22
N ARG A 134 12.65 15.34 14.77
CA ARG A 134 11.28 14.84 14.87
C ARG A 134 10.75 14.46 13.50
N VAL A 135 10.10 13.31 13.39
CA VAL A 135 9.49 12.79 12.14
C VAL A 135 8.01 12.54 12.40
N LEU A 136 7.14 13.02 11.51
CA LEU A 136 5.73 12.66 11.52
C LEU A 136 5.49 11.47 10.59
N ILE A 137 4.97 10.37 11.11
CA ILE A 137 4.56 9.20 10.32
C ILE A 137 3.07 9.31 10.02
N VAL A 138 2.74 9.53 8.74
CA VAL A 138 1.35 9.60 8.24
C VAL A 138 0.96 8.25 7.68
N ARG A 139 -0.08 7.62 8.23
CA ARG A 139 -0.46 6.25 7.90
C ARG A 139 -1.96 5.99 7.92
N GLY A 140 -2.35 4.77 7.50
CA GLY A 140 -3.69 4.26 7.69
C GLY A 140 -3.89 3.72 9.11
N GLY A 141 -5.11 3.82 9.59
CA GLY A 141 -5.60 3.12 10.78
C GLY A 141 -6.39 1.86 10.42
N ASP A 142 -6.62 1.03 11.40
CA ASP A 142 -7.59 -0.07 11.35
C ASP A 142 -9.04 0.44 11.43
N ALA A 143 -10.00 -0.47 11.53
CA ALA A 143 -11.42 -0.13 11.62
C ALA A 143 -11.76 0.72 12.87
N SER A 144 -11.00 0.59 13.95
CA SER A 144 -11.15 1.39 15.17
C SER A 144 -10.48 2.76 15.10
N GLY A 145 -9.71 3.02 14.03
CA GLY A 145 -8.92 4.25 13.86
C GLY A 145 -7.56 4.21 14.54
N GLN A 146 -7.16 3.07 15.12
CA GLN A 146 -5.82 2.93 15.68
C GLN A 146 -4.77 2.79 14.57
N PRO A 147 -3.54 3.34 14.74
CA PRO A 147 -2.48 3.21 13.75
C PRO A 147 -2.21 1.75 13.37
N ALA A 148 -2.39 1.40 12.10
CA ALA A 148 -2.21 0.03 11.62
C ALA A 148 -0.86 -0.15 10.91
N GLY A 149 -0.29 -1.36 11.00
CA GLY A 149 0.95 -1.76 10.34
C GLY A 149 2.17 -1.73 11.26
N ARG A 150 3.36 -1.91 10.66
CA ARG A 150 4.60 -2.12 11.42
C ARG A 150 5.12 -0.84 12.09
N ALA A 151 5.64 -0.99 13.31
CA ALA A 151 6.32 0.08 14.04
C ALA A 151 7.86 0.07 13.80
N TRP A 152 8.34 -0.68 12.81
CA TRP A 152 9.77 -0.89 12.59
C TRP A 152 10.51 0.43 12.36
N LEU A 153 10.05 1.27 11.45
CA LEU A 153 10.69 2.55 11.15
C LEU A 153 10.72 3.50 12.38
N ALA A 154 9.66 3.52 13.18
CA ALA A 154 9.63 4.30 14.40
C ALA A 154 10.72 3.85 15.41
N ARG A 155 11.00 2.56 15.47
CA ARG A 155 12.10 2.01 16.30
C ARG A 155 13.47 2.39 15.76
N GLU A 156 13.66 2.36 14.44
CA GLU A 156 14.93 2.77 13.81
C GLU A 156 15.20 4.26 14.04
N ILE A 157 14.17 5.12 13.89
CA ILE A 157 14.27 6.55 14.19
C ILE A 157 14.68 6.77 15.65
N ALA A 158 14.04 6.06 16.60
CA ALA A 158 14.38 6.16 18.02
C ALA A 158 15.79 5.65 18.31
N ALA A 159 16.22 4.56 17.69
CA ALA A 159 17.57 4.01 17.82
C ALA A 159 18.65 4.98 17.31
N ALA A 160 18.34 5.80 16.30
CA ALA A 160 19.20 6.86 15.79
C ALA A 160 19.14 8.16 16.62
N GLY A 161 18.39 8.18 17.73
CA GLY A 161 18.26 9.33 18.63
C GLY A 161 17.18 10.34 18.23
N GLY A 162 16.42 10.10 17.17
CA GLY A 162 15.28 10.90 16.77
C GLY A 162 14.00 10.53 17.54
N THR A 163 12.96 11.32 17.33
CA THR A 163 11.60 11.05 17.83
C THR A 163 10.60 11.01 16.70
N CYS A 164 9.50 10.28 16.87
CA CYS A 164 8.45 10.27 15.87
C CYS A 164 7.06 10.34 16.52
N ASP A 165 6.19 11.11 15.86
CA ASP A 165 4.77 11.09 16.09
C ASP A 165 4.09 10.31 14.96
N THR A 166 2.92 9.77 15.24
CA THR A 166 2.13 9.03 14.25
C THR A 166 0.73 9.61 14.15
N VAL A 167 0.27 9.86 12.93
CA VAL A 167 -1.09 10.31 12.66
C VAL A 167 -1.79 9.41 11.67
N VAL A 168 -3.08 9.14 11.94
CA VAL A 168 -3.94 8.36 11.06
C VAL A 168 -4.65 9.29 10.10
N ALA A 169 -4.39 9.15 8.79
CA ALA A 169 -4.99 9.96 7.74
C ALA A 169 -6.24 9.30 7.11
N TYR A 170 -6.37 7.99 7.18
CA TYR A 170 -7.48 7.22 6.65
C TYR A 170 -7.67 5.91 7.42
N ARG A 171 -8.85 5.31 7.36
CA ARG A 171 -9.12 3.98 7.90
C ARG A 171 -9.13 2.94 6.79
N ARG A 172 -8.71 1.73 7.14
CA ARG A 172 -8.74 0.56 6.28
C ARG A 172 -9.81 -0.39 6.79
N LEU A 173 -10.77 -0.70 5.95
CA LEU A 173 -11.91 -1.55 6.28
C LEU A 173 -11.99 -2.72 5.29
N PRO A 174 -12.60 -3.84 5.66
CA PRO A 174 -12.99 -4.85 4.69
C PRO A 174 -13.89 -4.23 3.62
N ALA A 175 -13.57 -4.42 2.34
CA ALA A 175 -14.46 -4.01 1.27
C ALA A 175 -15.65 -4.99 1.18
N PRO A 176 -16.89 -4.51 1.03
CA PRO A 176 -18.05 -5.39 0.85
C PRO A 176 -17.94 -6.12 -0.50
N LEU A 177 -18.25 -7.43 -0.48
CA LEU A 177 -18.31 -8.25 -1.69
C LEU A 177 -19.79 -8.40 -2.11
N ASP A 178 -20.14 -7.82 -3.24
CA ASP A 178 -21.44 -8.05 -3.90
C ASP A 178 -21.49 -9.44 -4.58
N ALA A 179 -22.58 -9.75 -5.26
CA ALA A 179 -22.76 -11.05 -5.92
C ALA A 179 -21.72 -11.29 -7.03
N ALA A 180 -21.41 -10.26 -7.83
CA ALA A 180 -20.42 -10.36 -8.91
C ALA A 180 -19.00 -10.56 -8.36
N ALA A 181 -18.65 -9.84 -7.30
CA ALA A 181 -17.37 -9.99 -6.58
C ALA A 181 -17.22 -11.40 -5.99
N ARG A 182 -18.30 -11.97 -5.41
CA ARG A 182 -18.29 -13.33 -4.88
C ARG A 182 -18.13 -14.38 -5.98
N THR A 183 -18.75 -14.18 -7.14
CA THR A 183 -18.60 -15.05 -8.32
C THR A 183 -17.14 -15.04 -8.80
N LEU A 184 -16.57 -13.86 -8.99
CA LEU A 184 -15.17 -13.70 -9.41
C LEU A 184 -14.20 -14.31 -8.38
N ALA A 185 -14.47 -14.14 -7.09
CA ALA A 185 -13.68 -14.76 -6.04
C ALA A 185 -13.77 -16.31 -6.08
N GLY A 186 -14.95 -16.85 -6.40
CA GLY A 186 -15.14 -18.27 -6.61
C GLY A 186 -14.35 -18.82 -7.80
N GLU A 187 -14.33 -18.13 -8.93
CA GLU A 187 -13.50 -18.45 -10.09
C GLU A 187 -12.02 -18.50 -9.70
N GLY A 188 -11.54 -17.45 -8.99
CA GLY A 188 -10.17 -17.40 -8.49
C GLY A 188 -9.83 -18.54 -7.50
N ALA A 189 -10.79 -18.97 -6.67
CA ALA A 189 -10.58 -20.07 -5.73
C ALA A 189 -10.43 -21.43 -6.46
N ARG A 190 -11.13 -21.61 -7.59
CA ARG A 190 -11.01 -22.82 -8.44
C ARG A 190 -9.75 -22.81 -9.33
N GLY A 191 -8.94 -21.75 -9.28
CA GLY A 191 -7.73 -21.63 -10.10
C GLY A 191 -7.99 -21.13 -11.53
N GLU A 192 -9.19 -20.63 -11.82
CA GLU A 192 -9.56 -20.08 -13.14
C GLU A 192 -8.97 -18.67 -13.36
N ALA A 193 -8.51 -18.04 -12.28
CA ALA A 193 -7.82 -16.75 -12.30
C ALA A 193 -6.60 -16.76 -11.37
N VAL A 194 -5.70 -15.78 -11.56
CA VAL A 194 -4.52 -15.55 -10.71
C VAL A 194 -4.78 -14.33 -9.83
N TRP A 195 -4.67 -14.52 -8.52
CA TRP A 195 -4.78 -13.44 -7.54
C TRP A 195 -3.52 -12.60 -7.52
N LEU A 196 -3.66 -11.28 -7.54
CA LEU A 196 -2.56 -10.34 -7.36
C LEU A 196 -2.71 -9.63 -6.01
N PHE A 197 -1.89 -10.04 -5.03
CA PHE A 197 -1.88 -9.48 -3.67
C PHE A 197 -0.73 -8.51 -3.45
N SER A 198 -1.04 -7.35 -2.91
CA SER A 198 -0.06 -6.35 -2.44
C SER A 198 -0.23 -6.01 -0.95
N SER A 199 -1.08 -6.75 -0.23
CA SER A 199 -1.33 -6.61 1.21
C SER A 199 -1.72 -7.95 1.82
N ALA A 200 -1.13 -8.31 2.94
CA ALA A 200 -1.56 -9.46 3.74
C ALA A 200 -2.96 -9.28 4.34
N GLU A 201 -3.33 -8.04 4.68
CA GLU A 201 -4.67 -7.69 5.18
C GLU A 201 -5.77 -8.00 4.16
N ALA A 202 -5.53 -7.80 2.86
CA ALA A 202 -6.47 -8.18 1.81
C ALA A 202 -6.78 -9.69 1.85
N ILE A 203 -5.78 -10.53 2.14
CA ILE A 203 -5.97 -11.97 2.28
C ILE A 203 -6.82 -12.30 3.51
N VAL A 204 -6.58 -11.62 4.62
CA VAL A 204 -7.40 -11.77 5.85
C VAL A 204 -8.86 -11.40 5.57
N HIS A 205 -9.10 -10.27 4.91
CA HIS A 205 -10.46 -9.84 4.54
C HIS A 205 -11.16 -10.82 3.59
N LEU A 206 -10.44 -11.35 2.60
CA LEU A 206 -10.95 -12.37 1.69
C LEU A 206 -11.36 -13.63 2.44
N ARG A 207 -10.52 -14.13 3.34
CA ARG A 207 -10.81 -15.29 4.16
C ARG A 207 -12.02 -15.09 5.09
N ALA A 208 -12.12 -13.91 5.70
CA ALA A 208 -13.26 -13.54 6.54
C ALA A 208 -14.57 -13.44 5.75
N ALA A 209 -14.52 -12.91 4.52
CA ALA A 209 -15.70 -12.78 3.65
C ALA A 209 -16.17 -14.11 3.05
N LEU A 210 -15.26 -15.10 2.90
CA LEU A 210 -15.51 -16.42 2.28
C LEU A 210 -14.93 -17.55 3.14
N PRO A 211 -15.43 -17.76 4.38
CA PRO A 211 -14.80 -18.64 5.38
C PRO A 211 -14.81 -20.13 5.01
N VAL A 212 -15.79 -20.57 4.23
CA VAL A 212 -15.95 -22.00 3.85
C VAL A 212 -15.31 -22.32 2.49
N THR A 213 -14.68 -21.34 1.83
CA THR A 213 -14.09 -21.56 0.51
C THR A 213 -12.74 -22.26 0.63
N ALA A 214 -12.56 -23.34 -0.16
CA ALA A 214 -11.26 -23.99 -0.31
C ALA A 214 -10.37 -23.21 -1.29
N TRP A 215 -9.11 -23.00 -0.92
CA TRP A 215 -8.14 -22.23 -1.69
C TRP A 215 -7.01 -23.07 -2.28
N THR A 216 -7.08 -24.39 -2.14
CA THR A 216 -6.01 -25.33 -2.54
C THR A 216 -5.73 -25.35 -4.05
N SER A 217 -6.73 -24.99 -4.87
CA SER A 217 -6.56 -24.81 -6.32
C SER A 217 -6.19 -23.39 -6.72
N ALA A 218 -6.29 -22.42 -5.81
CA ALA A 218 -6.08 -21.01 -6.10
C ALA A 218 -4.59 -20.71 -6.36
N ARG A 219 -4.35 -19.82 -7.32
CA ARG A 219 -3.02 -19.37 -7.75
C ARG A 219 -2.85 -17.89 -7.39
N ALA A 220 -1.72 -17.51 -6.80
CA ALA A 220 -1.48 -16.13 -6.39
C ALA A 220 -0.08 -15.64 -6.73
N ILE A 221 0.01 -14.35 -7.02
CA ILE A 221 1.24 -13.57 -7.07
C ILE A 221 1.18 -12.57 -5.91
N ALA A 222 2.24 -12.53 -5.11
CA ALA A 222 2.39 -11.61 -4.00
C ALA A 222 3.57 -10.66 -4.26
N THR A 223 3.38 -9.37 -4.04
CA THR A 223 4.42 -8.35 -4.30
C THR A 223 5.50 -8.28 -3.22
N HIS A 224 5.47 -9.15 -2.22
CA HIS A 224 6.46 -9.22 -1.14
C HIS A 224 6.46 -10.62 -0.50
N PRO A 225 7.61 -11.15 -0.05
CA PRO A 225 7.70 -12.46 0.62
C PRO A 225 6.73 -12.65 1.80
N ARG A 226 6.54 -11.61 2.63
CA ARG A 226 5.57 -11.65 3.76
C ARG A 226 4.12 -11.83 3.30
N ILE A 227 3.75 -11.24 2.17
CA ILE A 227 2.41 -11.40 1.59
C ILE A 227 2.24 -12.82 1.02
N ALA A 228 3.30 -13.33 0.38
CA ALA A 228 3.31 -14.69 -0.11
C ALA A 228 3.15 -15.71 1.02
N GLN A 229 3.81 -15.50 2.15
CA GLN A 229 3.64 -16.35 3.33
C GLN A 229 2.20 -16.31 3.83
N ALA A 230 1.61 -15.11 3.96
CA ALA A 230 0.20 -14.97 4.38
C ALA A 230 -0.77 -15.69 3.41
N ALA A 231 -0.49 -15.69 2.10
CA ALA A 231 -1.30 -16.43 1.12
C ALA A 231 -1.17 -17.94 1.30
N ARG A 232 0.04 -18.45 1.54
CA ARG A 232 0.26 -19.89 1.84
C ARG A 232 -0.45 -20.30 3.12
N ASP A 233 -0.33 -19.52 4.18
CA ASP A 233 -0.99 -19.76 5.47
C ASP A 233 -2.53 -19.72 5.34
N ALA A 234 -3.04 -18.93 4.39
CA ALA A 234 -4.45 -18.89 4.02
C ALA A 234 -4.91 -20.10 3.18
N GLY A 235 -4.01 -20.99 2.78
CA GLY A 235 -4.30 -22.24 2.06
C GLY A 235 -4.26 -22.13 0.53
N PHE A 236 -3.68 -21.07 -0.04
CA PHE A 236 -3.49 -20.96 -1.49
C PHE A 236 -2.51 -22.02 -1.99
N GLY A 237 -2.90 -22.76 -3.04
CA GLY A 237 -2.14 -23.91 -3.54
C GLY A 237 -0.85 -23.55 -4.23
N THR A 238 -0.84 -22.47 -5.01
CA THR A 238 0.38 -21.97 -5.68
C THR A 238 0.56 -20.49 -5.43
N VAL A 239 1.71 -20.13 -4.83
CA VAL A 239 2.02 -18.73 -4.50
C VAL A 239 3.43 -18.38 -5.00
N ARG A 240 3.51 -17.39 -5.87
CA ARG A 240 4.77 -16.82 -6.38
C ARG A 240 5.02 -15.43 -5.81
N VAL A 241 6.27 -15.07 -5.67
CA VAL A 241 6.70 -13.71 -5.30
C VAL A 241 7.14 -12.99 -6.57
N SER A 242 6.72 -11.74 -6.73
CA SER A 242 7.17 -10.87 -7.81
C SER A 242 7.49 -9.48 -7.27
N SER A 243 8.40 -8.76 -7.92
CA SER A 243 8.54 -7.33 -7.70
C SER A 243 7.23 -6.61 -8.05
N PRO A 244 6.88 -5.48 -7.39
CA PRO A 244 5.70 -4.68 -7.73
C PRO A 244 5.85 -3.91 -9.05
N ALA A 245 6.97 -4.01 -9.75
CA ALA A 245 7.15 -3.43 -11.08
C ALA A 245 6.23 -4.13 -12.11
N LEU A 246 5.57 -3.34 -12.97
CA LEU A 246 4.58 -3.86 -13.92
C LEU A 246 5.16 -4.99 -14.82
N ALA A 247 6.36 -4.79 -15.35
CA ALA A 247 7.02 -5.79 -16.21
C ALA A 247 7.26 -7.13 -15.50
N ALA A 248 7.70 -7.10 -14.22
CA ALA A 248 7.91 -8.30 -13.43
C ALA A 248 6.60 -9.03 -13.12
N LEU A 249 5.51 -8.27 -12.87
CA LEU A 249 4.19 -8.84 -12.65
C LEU A 249 3.65 -9.50 -13.92
N ILE A 250 3.78 -8.88 -15.09
CA ILE A 250 3.39 -9.46 -16.38
C ILE A 250 4.11 -10.79 -16.59
N ALA A 251 5.44 -10.82 -16.48
CA ALA A 251 6.23 -12.04 -16.62
C ALA A 251 5.81 -13.13 -15.61
N SER A 252 5.51 -12.77 -14.38
CA SER A 252 5.00 -13.69 -13.37
C SER A 252 3.61 -14.25 -13.71
N ILE A 253 2.71 -13.43 -14.26
CA ILE A 253 1.37 -13.84 -14.68
C ILE A 253 1.46 -14.83 -15.85
N GLU A 254 2.23 -14.47 -16.87
CA GLU A 254 2.44 -15.30 -18.05
C GLU A 254 3.03 -16.68 -17.71
N SER A 255 3.85 -16.76 -16.65
CA SER A 255 4.40 -18.04 -16.18
C SER A 255 3.37 -19.00 -15.58
N PHE A 256 2.09 -18.60 -15.45
CA PHE A 256 0.96 -19.46 -15.08
C PHE A 256 0.15 -19.96 -16.31
N ALA A 257 0.51 -19.55 -17.52
CA ALA A 257 -0.14 -19.98 -18.76
C ALA A 257 0.13 -21.45 -19.13
#